data_0eec8c40afd45c619e8616b534014cb5
#
_entry.id   0eec8c40afd45c619e8616b534014cb5
#
_cell.length_a   1.000
_cell.length_b   1.000
_cell.length_c   1.000
_cell.angle_alpha   90.00
_cell.angle_beta   90.00
_cell.angle_gamma   90.00
#
_symmetry.space_group_name_H-M   'P 1'
#
loop_
_entity.id
_entity.type
_entity.pdbx_description
1 polymer ?
#
loop_
_entity_poly.entity_id
_entity_poly.type
_entity_poly.pdbx_seq_one_letter_code
_entity_poly.pdbx_strand_id
1 'polypeptide(L)'
;MNGKMTIIEFVELYTHKFSEHVFLREKIGDVWTETSFRETREAAHRIGAGMMALGLQKGERVALLSQGRNLWVTGELGILYAGGVNVPLSIKLEEASDLLFRVQHSDARFIMCSEQQLPKIRKILPDCPKVEKVIVFDPLEQYGEKEISIDEVIALGDALLAKDPASFEARYKSVGPNDYANISYTSGTTADPKGILLTHRNYTANVEQGASVIHCDVDDVMLIILPLDHCFAHVAGFYTMMSYGGSIATVPVGKTAMATLKNIPVAIREVRPHIMLSVPALARNFKKSIEAGIKTKGPMVEKLYNFALQNAIE
;
A
#
# COMPACT_ATOMS: atom_id res chain seq x y z
N MET A 1 -1.46 23.30 -4.96
CA MET A 1 -0.11 22.67 -5.03
C MET A 1 0.52 22.71 -6.44
N ASN A 2 -0.20 22.84 -7.50
CA ASN A 2 0.27 23.02 -8.90
C ASN A 2 1.23 21.94 -9.45
N GLY A 3 1.17 20.70 -8.95
CA GLY A 3 2.01 19.59 -9.44
C GLY A 3 3.53 19.85 -9.40
N LYS A 4 3.99 20.71 -8.46
CA LYS A 4 5.41 21.06 -8.31
C LYS A 4 6.08 20.37 -7.12
N MET A 5 5.31 19.63 -6.34
CA MET A 5 5.73 18.97 -5.10
C MET A 5 6.07 17.52 -5.38
N THR A 6 7.09 16.99 -4.72
CA THR A 6 7.35 15.55 -4.65
C THR A 6 6.38 14.87 -3.68
N ILE A 7 6.23 13.54 -3.78
CA ILE A 7 5.49 12.77 -2.76
C ILE A 7 6.14 12.95 -1.38
N ILE A 8 7.46 13.05 -1.32
CA ILE A 8 8.20 13.21 -0.07
C ILE A 8 7.84 14.55 0.60
N GLU A 9 7.89 15.66 -0.14
CA GLU A 9 7.46 16.97 0.35
C GLU A 9 5.99 16.97 0.77
N PHE A 10 5.16 16.25 0.07
CA PHE A 10 3.74 16.05 0.39
C PHE A 10 3.60 15.32 1.75
N VAL A 11 4.30 14.22 1.96
CA VAL A 11 4.29 13.48 3.22
C VAL A 11 4.80 14.34 4.38
N GLU A 12 5.91 15.08 4.19
CA GLU A 12 6.45 16.00 5.20
C GLU A 12 5.43 17.08 5.59
N LEU A 13 4.78 17.70 4.59
CA LEU A 13 3.76 18.74 4.81
C LEU A 13 2.60 18.23 5.65
N TYR A 14 2.02 17.09 5.26
CA TYR A 14 0.82 16.57 5.93
C TYR A 14 1.14 15.89 7.27
N THR A 15 2.30 15.29 7.42
CA THR A 15 2.78 14.83 8.73
C THR A 15 2.97 16.00 9.70
N HIS A 16 3.54 17.11 9.24
CA HIS A 16 3.66 18.30 10.08
C HIS A 16 2.28 18.85 10.50
N LYS A 17 1.33 18.87 9.57
CA LYS A 17 -0.02 19.39 9.81
C LYS A 17 -0.86 18.51 10.75
N PHE A 18 -0.72 17.19 10.65
CA PHE A 18 -1.58 16.19 11.30
C PHE A 18 -0.79 15.22 12.20
N SER A 19 0.34 15.64 12.73
CA SER A 19 1.35 14.81 13.42
C SER A 19 0.76 13.72 14.32
N GLU A 20 -0.11 14.11 15.23
CA GLU A 20 -0.68 13.21 16.26
C GLU A 20 -1.99 12.52 15.84
N HIS A 21 -2.54 12.86 14.66
CA HIS A 21 -3.72 12.16 14.17
C HIS A 21 -3.36 10.75 13.71
N VAL A 22 -4.31 9.82 13.87
CA VAL A 22 -4.18 8.45 13.38
C VAL A 22 -4.21 8.47 11.86
N PHE A 23 -3.21 7.83 11.24
CA PHE A 23 -3.17 7.67 9.79
C PHE A 23 -3.42 6.23 9.36
N LEU A 24 -2.76 5.26 9.98
CA LEU A 24 -2.87 3.86 9.60
C LEU A 24 -3.58 3.05 10.69
N ARG A 25 -4.46 2.14 10.25
CA ARG A 25 -5.16 1.19 11.11
C ARG A 25 -4.98 -0.22 10.53
N GLU A 26 -4.44 -1.14 11.32
CA GLU A 26 -4.25 -2.53 10.95
C GLU A 26 -4.71 -3.45 12.07
N LYS A 27 -5.38 -4.55 11.72
CA LYS A 27 -5.79 -5.56 12.70
C LYS A 27 -4.68 -6.59 12.88
N ILE A 28 -4.08 -6.61 14.08
CA ILE A 28 -3.07 -7.58 14.49
C ILE A 28 -3.73 -8.54 15.49
N GLY A 29 -3.85 -9.81 15.12
CA GLY A 29 -4.68 -10.74 15.86
C GLY A 29 -6.15 -10.28 15.85
N ASP A 30 -6.71 -10.02 17.05
CA ASP A 30 -8.09 -9.54 17.21
C ASP A 30 -8.18 -8.04 17.54
N VAL A 31 -7.07 -7.31 17.55
CA VAL A 31 -6.99 -5.91 17.96
C VAL A 31 -6.65 -5.02 16.79
N TRP A 32 -7.40 -3.92 16.62
CA TRP A 32 -7.04 -2.84 15.71
C TRP A 32 -5.97 -1.97 16.34
N THR A 33 -4.79 -1.92 15.72
CA THR A 33 -3.69 -1.04 16.09
C THR A 33 -3.76 0.23 15.28
N GLU A 34 -3.39 1.34 15.90
CA GLU A 34 -3.38 2.66 15.29
C GLU A 34 -1.95 3.18 15.23
N THR A 35 -1.61 3.84 14.12
CA THR A 35 -0.32 4.46 13.89
C THR A 35 -0.56 5.89 13.43
N SER A 36 0.03 6.86 14.11
CA SER A 36 -0.10 8.28 13.77
C SER A 36 0.66 8.65 12.49
N PHE A 37 0.40 9.86 11.98
CA PHE A 37 1.18 10.42 10.88
C PHE A 37 2.68 10.50 11.22
N ARG A 38 3.00 10.98 12.43
CA ARG A 38 4.38 11.06 12.93
C ARG A 38 5.05 9.69 12.96
N GLU A 39 4.42 8.71 13.58
CA GLU A 39 4.97 7.35 13.66
C GLU A 39 5.12 6.69 12.29
N THR A 40 4.17 6.94 11.37
CA THR A 40 4.27 6.47 9.97
C THR A 40 5.49 7.05 9.27
N ARG A 41 5.72 8.37 9.41
CA ARG A 41 6.89 9.04 8.86
C ARG A 41 8.19 8.52 9.49
N GLU A 42 8.25 8.40 10.80
CA GLU A 42 9.42 7.88 11.52
C GLU A 42 9.77 6.45 11.07
N ALA A 43 8.77 5.57 10.94
CA ALA A 43 8.97 4.22 10.41
C ALA A 43 9.50 4.25 8.97
N ALA A 44 8.93 5.09 8.11
CA ALA A 44 9.40 5.25 6.73
C ALA A 44 10.83 5.77 6.65
N HIS A 45 11.22 6.73 7.51
CA HIS A 45 12.59 7.24 7.60
C HIS A 45 13.58 6.14 7.98
N ARG A 46 13.26 5.34 9.00
CA ARG A 46 14.11 4.24 9.45
C ARG A 46 14.28 3.19 8.36
N ILE A 47 13.21 2.81 7.67
CA ILE A 47 13.25 1.86 6.54
C ILE A 47 14.07 2.45 5.38
N GLY A 48 13.84 3.71 5.01
CA GLY A 48 14.56 4.38 3.92
C GLY A 48 16.06 4.51 4.20
N ALA A 49 16.41 4.94 5.41
CA ALA A 49 17.80 5.02 5.86
C ALA A 49 18.47 3.62 5.89
N GLY A 50 17.74 2.58 6.29
CA GLY A 50 18.21 1.20 6.27
C GLY A 50 18.51 0.71 4.85
N MET A 51 17.63 1.00 3.89
CA MET A 51 17.89 0.68 2.47
C MET A 51 19.09 1.45 1.92
N MET A 52 19.28 2.72 2.33
CA MET A 52 20.52 3.45 1.99
C MET A 52 21.76 2.80 2.60
N ALA A 53 21.70 2.35 3.85
CA ALA A 53 22.80 1.63 4.51
C ALA A 53 23.13 0.30 3.80
N LEU A 54 22.12 -0.36 3.21
CA LEU A 54 22.30 -1.53 2.35
C LEU A 54 22.81 -1.18 0.94
N GLY A 55 23.01 0.11 0.63
CA GLY A 55 23.60 0.58 -0.61
C GLY A 55 22.62 0.97 -1.70
N LEU A 56 21.31 1.06 -1.43
CA LEU A 56 20.33 1.53 -2.43
C LEU A 56 20.68 2.95 -2.89
N GLN A 57 20.78 3.13 -4.22
CA GLN A 57 21.07 4.42 -4.82
C GLN A 57 19.80 5.11 -5.33
N LYS A 58 19.88 6.46 -5.48
CA LYS A 58 18.80 7.23 -6.07
C LYS A 58 18.43 6.70 -7.46
N GLY A 59 17.14 6.54 -7.71
CA GLY A 59 16.59 6.05 -8.97
C GLY A 59 16.62 4.53 -9.15
N GLU A 60 17.19 3.78 -8.21
CA GLU A 60 17.11 2.32 -8.24
C GLU A 60 15.74 1.83 -7.84
N ARG A 61 15.36 0.66 -8.33
CA ARG A 61 14.01 0.10 -8.19
C ARG A 61 13.96 -0.92 -7.08
N VAL A 62 12.88 -0.83 -6.31
CA VAL A 62 12.55 -1.80 -5.27
C VAL A 62 11.18 -2.39 -5.57
N ALA A 63 11.11 -3.69 -5.82
CA ALA A 63 9.85 -4.39 -5.98
C ALA A 63 9.16 -4.59 -4.63
N LEU A 64 7.86 -4.31 -4.56
CA LEU A 64 7.06 -4.44 -3.33
C LEU A 64 5.93 -5.44 -3.57
N LEU A 65 6.03 -6.63 -2.98
CA LEU A 65 5.08 -7.73 -3.12
C LEU A 65 4.51 -8.14 -1.76
N SER A 66 3.45 -7.52 -1.35
CA SER A 66 2.76 -7.82 -0.08
C SER A 66 1.29 -7.47 -0.15
N GLN A 67 0.53 -8.07 0.74
CA GLN A 67 -0.83 -7.67 1.03
C GLN A 67 -0.86 -6.24 1.58
N GLY A 68 -2.02 -5.56 1.45
CA GLY A 68 -2.22 -4.25 2.07
C GLY A 68 -2.13 -4.34 3.58
N ARG A 69 -1.15 -3.65 4.16
CA ARG A 69 -0.83 -3.58 5.59
C ARG A 69 -0.02 -2.32 5.89
N ASN A 70 0.14 -1.96 7.16
CA ASN A 70 0.91 -0.78 7.53
C ASN A 70 2.35 -0.82 6.99
N LEU A 71 3.01 -1.99 7.02
CA LEU A 71 4.35 -2.18 6.45
C LEU A 71 4.40 -2.02 4.93
N TRP A 72 3.30 -2.24 4.21
CA TRP A 72 3.24 -1.91 2.78
C TRP A 72 3.38 -0.41 2.57
N VAL A 73 2.64 0.39 3.35
CA VAL A 73 2.63 1.86 3.28
C VAL A 73 3.97 2.44 3.71
N THR A 74 4.47 2.05 4.89
CA THR A 74 5.75 2.56 5.41
C THR A 74 6.93 2.07 4.58
N GLY A 75 6.86 0.87 4.00
CA GLY A 75 7.84 0.33 3.07
C GLY A 75 7.93 1.14 1.79
N GLU A 76 6.79 1.45 1.15
CA GLU A 76 6.76 2.33 -0.01
C GLU A 76 7.33 3.71 0.29
N LEU A 77 6.85 4.35 1.37
CA LEU A 77 7.39 5.64 1.76
C LEU A 77 8.89 5.57 2.03
N GLY A 78 9.37 4.50 2.65
CA GLY A 78 10.79 4.26 2.87
C GLY A 78 11.59 4.17 1.56
N ILE A 79 11.05 3.48 0.55
CA ILE A 79 11.65 3.44 -0.80
C ILE A 79 11.80 4.86 -1.36
N LEU A 80 10.74 5.66 -1.28
CA LEU A 80 10.73 7.02 -1.80
C LEU A 80 11.70 7.93 -1.03
N TYR A 81 11.75 7.84 0.31
CA TYR A 81 12.72 8.57 1.13
C TYR A 81 14.18 8.19 0.84
N ALA A 82 14.45 6.92 0.50
CA ALA A 82 15.77 6.49 0.03
C ALA A 82 16.11 7.02 -1.38
N GLY A 83 15.17 7.72 -2.03
CA GLY A 83 15.28 8.18 -3.41
C GLY A 83 15.07 7.06 -4.43
N GLY A 84 14.55 5.90 -4.01
CA GLY A 84 14.25 4.78 -4.87
C GLY A 84 12.95 4.94 -5.65
N VAL A 85 12.70 4.01 -6.56
CA VAL A 85 11.47 3.90 -7.36
C VAL A 85 10.72 2.66 -6.92
N ASN A 86 9.48 2.83 -6.45
CA ASN A 86 8.63 1.71 -6.05
C ASN A 86 8.12 0.93 -7.27
N VAL A 87 8.14 -0.39 -7.19
CA VAL A 87 7.56 -1.30 -8.19
C VAL A 87 6.53 -2.18 -7.47
N PRO A 88 5.30 -1.69 -7.25
CA PRO A 88 4.27 -2.45 -6.57
C PRO A 88 3.81 -3.60 -7.46
N LEU A 89 3.86 -4.81 -6.90
CA LEU A 89 3.50 -6.05 -7.58
C LEU A 89 2.26 -6.68 -6.95
N SER A 90 1.38 -7.20 -7.79
CA SER A 90 0.15 -7.83 -7.33
C SER A 90 0.40 -9.19 -6.69
N ILE A 91 -0.15 -9.42 -5.52
CA ILE A 91 -0.14 -10.73 -4.85
C ILE A 91 -0.91 -11.80 -5.64
N LYS A 92 -1.70 -11.39 -6.63
CA LYS A 92 -2.46 -12.29 -7.53
C LYS A 92 -1.61 -12.86 -8.67
N LEU A 93 -0.33 -12.48 -8.77
CA LEU A 93 0.60 -13.09 -9.72
C LEU A 93 0.94 -14.49 -9.22
N GLU A 94 0.30 -15.50 -9.81
CA GLU A 94 0.50 -16.92 -9.46
C GLU A 94 1.58 -17.58 -10.33
N GLU A 95 1.68 -17.18 -11.60
CA GLU A 95 2.67 -17.70 -12.53
C GLU A 95 4.05 -17.10 -12.25
N ALA A 96 5.04 -17.98 -12.06
CA ALA A 96 6.41 -17.54 -11.79
C ALA A 96 7.00 -16.71 -12.93
N SER A 97 6.66 -17.02 -14.19
CA SER A 97 7.08 -16.28 -15.38
C SER A 97 6.61 -14.82 -15.35
N ASP A 98 5.39 -14.58 -14.90
CA ASP A 98 4.80 -13.26 -14.80
C ASP A 98 5.50 -12.39 -13.76
N LEU A 99 5.85 -13.00 -12.63
CA LEU A 99 6.59 -12.33 -11.56
C LEU A 99 8.04 -12.08 -11.98
N LEU A 100 8.70 -13.09 -12.55
CA LEU A 100 10.07 -13.03 -13.08
C LEU A 100 10.21 -11.90 -14.10
N PHE A 101 9.30 -11.85 -15.08
CA PHE A 101 9.30 -10.79 -16.09
C PHE A 101 9.30 -9.40 -15.46
N ARG A 102 8.42 -9.14 -14.50
CA ARG A 102 8.30 -7.81 -13.89
C ARG A 102 9.53 -7.41 -13.07
N VAL A 103 10.09 -8.36 -12.31
CA VAL A 103 11.31 -8.13 -11.52
C VAL A 103 12.50 -7.85 -12.43
N GLN A 104 12.67 -8.63 -13.50
CA GLN A 104 13.76 -8.43 -14.48
C GLN A 104 13.56 -7.15 -15.30
N HIS A 105 12.35 -6.93 -15.86
CA HIS A 105 12.03 -5.77 -16.71
C HIS A 105 12.13 -4.44 -15.95
N SER A 106 11.79 -4.42 -14.66
CA SER A 106 11.96 -3.24 -13.82
C SER A 106 13.41 -3.01 -13.40
N ASP A 107 14.30 -3.96 -13.61
CA ASP A 107 15.66 -3.95 -13.05
C ASP A 107 15.65 -3.76 -11.52
N ALA A 108 14.73 -4.42 -10.82
CA ALA A 108 14.64 -4.30 -9.38
C ALA A 108 15.93 -4.79 -8.71
N ARG A 109 16.51 -3.92 -7.86
CA ARG A 109 17.70 -4.22 -7.09
C ARG A 109 17.38 -4.86 -5.74
N PHE A 110 16.30 -4.39 -5.10
CA PHE A 110 15.77 -4.99 -3.88
C PHE A 110 14.34 -5.46 -4.11
N ILE A 111 13.92 -6.44 -3.30
CA ILE A 111 12.53 -6.88 -3.20
C ILE A 111 12.10 -6.76 -1.75
N MET A 112 10.96 -6.13 -1.49
CA MET A 112 10.29 -6.16 -0.19
C MET A 112 9.07 -7.07 -0.30
N CYS A 113 8.90 -8.01 0.62
CA CYS A 113 7.77 -8.92 0.55
C CYS A 113 7.29 -9.39 1.94
N SER A 114 6.03 -9.82 2.02
CA SER A 114 5.51 -10.56 3.16
C SER A 114 5.97 -12.02 3.11
N GLU A 115 5.98 -12.69 4.27
CA GLU A 115 6.29 -14.13 4.37
C GLU A 115 5.42 -14.96 3.41
N GLN A 116 4.13 -14.64 3.29
CA GLN A 116 3.21 -15.36 2.41
C GLN A 116 3.62 -15.31 0.93
N GLN A 117 4.32 -14.25 0.49
CA GLN A 117 4.78 -14.10 -0.89
C GLN A 117 6.21 -14.58 -1.11
N LEU A 118 6.98 -14.78 -0.05
CA LEU A 118 8.37 -15.19 -0.11
C LEU A 118 8.61 -16.47 -0.93
N PRO A 119 7.77 -17.53 -0.87
CA PRO A 119 7.95 -18.72 -1.71
C PRO A 119 7.95 -18.41 -3.22
N LYS A 120 7.13 -17.43 -3.66
CA LYS A 120 7.12 -16.98 -5.06
C LYS A 120 8.45 -16.30 -5.44
N ILE A 121 8.97 -15.46 -4.53
CA ILE A 121 10.25 -14.77 -4.72
C ILE A 121 11.40 -15.78 -4.76
N ARG A 122 11.47 -16.71 -3.81
CA ARG A 122 12.51 -17.77 -3.78
C ARG A 122 12.55 -18.58 -5.06
N LYS A 123 11.40 -18.83 -5.69
CA LYS A 123 11.30 -19.57 -6.95
C LYS A 123 11.95 -18.86 -8.13
N ILE A 124 11.86 -17.53 -8.19
CA ILE A 124 12.39 -16.73 -9.31
C ILE A 124 13.78 -16.14 -9.04
N LEU A 125 14.21 -16.10 -7.77
CA LEU A 125 15.42 -15.42 -7.35
C LEU A 125 16.70 -15.90 -8.06
N PRO A 126 16.87 -17.21 -8.37
CA PRO A 126 18.03 -17.70 -9.14
C PRO A 126 18.16 -17.04 -10.53
N ASP A 127 17.02 -16.66 -11.14
CA ASP A 127 16.96 -16.03 -12.46
C ASP A 127 16.97 -14.50 -12.38
N CYS A 128 17.13 -13.92 -11.17
CA CYS A 128 17.16 -12.47 -10.93
C CYS A 128 18.55 -12.02 -10.44
N PRO A 129 19.61 -12.02 -11.28
CA PRO A 129 20.98 -11.72 -10.82
C PRO A 129 21.16 -10.29 -10.31
N LYS A 130 20.32 -9.33 -10.75
CA LYS A 130 20.36 -7.94 -10.28
C LYS A 130 19.75 -7.74 -8.88
N VAL A 131 18.96 -8.70 -8.40
CA VAL A 131 18.41 -8.64 -7.04
C VAL A 131 19.49 -8.95 -6.04
N GLU A 132 19.85 -7.96 -5.23
CA GLU A 132 20.88 -8.07 -4.20
C GLU A 132 20.32 -8.41 -2.82
N LYS A 133 19.12 -7.88 -2.49
CA LYS A 133 18.46 -8.10 -1.20
C LYS A 133 16.97 -8.37 -1.35
N VAL A 134 16.48 -9.28 -0.50
CA VAL A 134 15.06 -9.56 -0.28
C VAL A 134 14.75 -9.22 1.17
N ILE A 135 13.99 -8.14 1.38
CA ILE A 135 13.59 -7.65 2.70
C ILE A 135 12.25 -8.28 3.04
N VAL A 136 12.22 -9.08 4.10
CA VAL A 136 11.02 -9.81 4.51
C VAL A 136 10.36 -9.10 5.68
N PHE A 137 9.06 -8.82 5.54
CA PHE A 137 8.28 -8.07 6.52
C PHE A 137 7.98 -8.83 7.81
N ASP A 138 7.88 -10.13 7.70
CA ASP A 138 7.49 -11.00 8.81
C ASP A 138 8.72 -11.78 9.31
N PRO A 139 8.81 -12.09 10.62
CA PRO A 139 9.95 -12.83 11.15
C PRO A 139 9.98 -14.27 10.61
N LEU A 140 11.16 -14.74 10.24
CA LEU A 140 11.40 -16.10 9.77
C LEU A 140 12.31 -16.87 10.75
N GLU A 141 12.14 -18.19 10.80
CA GLU A 141 13.08 -19.07 11.53
C GLU A 141 14.47 -19.10 10.85
N GLN A 142 14.50 -19.02 9.52
CA GLN A 142 15.74 -19.04 8.72
C GLN A 142 15.63 -18.12 7.51
N TYR A 143 16.65 -17.31 7.29
CA TYR A 143 16.80 -16.43 6.15
C TYR A 143 17.77 -17.02 5.12
N GLY A 144 17.45 -16.88 3.84
CA GLY A 144 18.35 -17.21 2.74
C GLY A 144 19.49 -16.18 2.60
N GLU A 145 20.50 -16.50 1.77
CA GLU A 145 21.70 -15.67 1.59
C GLU A 145 21.41 -14.19 1.25
N LYS A 146 20.42 -13.94 0.39
CA LYS A 146 20.02 -12.57 0.01
C LYS A 146 18.90 -11.99 0.88
N GLU A 147 18.34 -12.79 1.80
CA GLU A 147 17.21 -12.37 2.62
C GLU A 147 17.68 -11.64 3.88
N ILE A 148 16.90 -10.66 4.30
CA ILE A 148 17.11 -9.87 5.51
C ILE A 148 15.75 -9.51 6.11
N SER A 149 15.64 -9.48 7.43
CA SER A 149 14.41 -9.06 8.11
C SER A 149 14.20 -7.54 7.99
N ILE A 150 12.95 -7.12 8.03
CA ILE A 150 12.63 -5.70 8.10
C ILE A 150 13.20 -5.07 9.38
N ASP A 151 13.26 -5.80 10.48
CA ASP A 151 13.81 -5.33 11.76
C ASP A 151 15.31 -5.02 11.65
N GLU A 152 16.07 -5.87 10.93
CA GLU A 152 17.49 -5.60 10.65
C GLU A 152 17.66 -4.36 9.75
N VAL A 153 16.79 -4.19 8.74
CA VAL A 153 16.82 -2.99 7.90
C VAL A 153 16.52 -1.73 8.74
N ILE A 154 15.55 -1.81 9.64
CA ILE A 154 15.23 -0.73 10.59
C ILE A 154 16.42 -0.44 11.51
N ALA A 155 17.07 -1.45 12.05
CA ALA A 155 18.26 -1.28 12.91
C ALA A 155 19.42 -0.62 12.16
N LEU A 156 19.66 -0.99 10.90
CA LEU A 156 20.65 -0.32 10.03
C LEU A 156 20.27 1.14 9.77
N GLY A 157 18.99 1.40 9.60
CA GLY A 157 18.46 2.76 9.45
C GLY A 157 18.67 3.61 10.70
N ASP A 158 18.37 3.09 11.88
CA ASP A 158 18.60 3.75 13.15
C ASP A 158 20.09 4.09 13.34
N ALA A 159 20.98 3.17 12.99
CA ALA A 159 22.41 3.39 13.05
C ALA A 159 22.89 4.48 12.09
N LEU A 160 22.36 4.53 10.86
CA LEU A 160 22.66 5.58 9.89
C LEU A 160 22.14 6.95 10.37
N LEU A 161 20.88 7.01 10.81
CA LEU A 161 20.26 8.24 11.31
C LEU A 161 20.96 8.79 12.56
N ALA A 162 21.45 7.93 13.43
CA ALA A 162 22.22 8.34 14.60
C ALA A 162 23.62 8.87 14.23
N LYS A 163 24.27 8.28 13.20
CA LYS A 163 25.63 8.62 12.79
C LYS A 163 25.67 9.82 11.84
N ASP A 164 24.81 9.86 10.85
CA ASP A 164 24.83 10.84 9.76
C ASP A 164 23.40 11.10 9.22
N PRO A 165 22.54 11.77 10.02
CA PRO A 165 21.20 12.10 9.59
C PRO A 165 21.21 13.06 8.38
N ALA A 166 22.26 13.86 8.23
CA ALA A 166 22.37 14.84 7.14
C ALA A 166 22.51 14.16 5.78
N SER A 167 23.18 13.00 5.68
CA SER A 167 23.29 12.26 4.42
C SER A 167 21.93 11.72 3.97
N PHE A 168 21.11 11.23 4.89
CA PHE A 168 19.74 10.80 4.59
C PHE A 168 18.85 11.97 4.17
N GLU A 169 18.94 13.09 4.89
CA GLU A 169 18.19 14.29 4.56
C GLU A 169 18.58 14.83 3.17
N ALA A 170 19.88 14.90 2.86
CA ALA A 170 20.38 15.31 1.56
C ALA A 170 19.87 14.37 0.44
N ARG A 171 19.76 13.05 0.70
CA ARG A 171 19.25 12.08 -0.25
C ARG A 171 17.81 12.37 -0.63
N TYR A 172 16.88 12.42 0.32
CA TYR A 172 15.48 12.61 -0.04
C TYR A 172 15.18 14.03 -0.55
N LYS A 173 15.92 15.05 -0.10
CA LYS A 173 15.83 16.41 -0.65
C LYS A 173 16.40 16.54 -2.07
N SER A 174 17.23 15.61 -2.51
CA SER A 174 17.73 15.56 -3.89
C SER A 174 16.70 15.09 -4.90
N VAL A 175 15.58 14.52 -4.42
CA VAL A 175 14.52 14.01 -5.28
C VAL A 175 13.68 15.16 -5.81
N GLY A 176 13.50 15.21 -7.13
CA GLY A 176 12.71 16.25 -7.79
C GLY A 176 11.34 15.76 -8.25
N PRO A 177 10.40 16.68 -8.55
CA PRO A 177 9.05 16.31 -8.99
C PRO A 177 8.99 15.48 -10.27
N ASN A 178 9.98 15.58 -11.13
CA ASN A 178 10.07 14.84 -12.39
C ASN A 178 10.84 13.52 -12.25
N ASP A 179 11.42 13.21 -11.09
CA ASP A 179 12.01 11.90 -10.83
C ASP A 179 10.90 10.84 -10.79
N TYR A 180 11.24 9.62 -11.19
CA TYR A 180 10.29 8.51 -11.13
C TYR A 180 10.04 8.09 -9.68
N ALA A 181 8.77 7.93 -9.34
CA ALA A 181 8.32 7.45 -8.03
C ALA A 181 7.86 6.00 -8.09
N ASN A 182 7.29 5.59 -9.22
CA ASN A 182 6.61 4.31 -9.32
C ASN A 182 6.66 3.72 -10.73
N ILE A 183 6.70 2.39 -10.84
CA ILE A 183 6.48 1.63 -12.07
C ILE A 183 5.26 0.74 -11.86
N SER A 184 4.12 1.15 -12.41
CA SER A 184 2.88 0.36 -12.37
C SER A 184 2.76 -0.54 -13.59
N TYR A 185 2.59 -1.86 -13.36
CA TYR A 185 2.37 -2.81 -14.45
C TYR A 185 0.89 -2.96 -14.78
N THR A 186 0.55 -2.79 -16.05
CA THR A 186 -0.80 -3.08 -16.56
C THR A 186 -0.86 -4.50 -17.12
N SER A 187 -1.99 -5.18 -16.93
CA SER A 187 -2.28 -6.42 -17.64
C SER A 187 -2.51 -6.12 -19.12
N GLY A 188 -1.53 -6.44 -19.95
CA GLY A 188 -1.70 -6.39 -21.40
C GLY A 188 -2.72 -7.44 -21.86
N THR A 189 -3.61 -7.07 -22.78
CA THR A 189 -4.61 -8.00 -23.33
C THR A 189 -4.03 -8.91 -24.42
N THR A 190 -2.83 -8.64 -24.96
CA THR A 190 -2.27 -9.32 -26.14
C THR A 190 -0.75 -9.41 -26.20
N ALA A 191 -0.02 -8.94 -25.18
CA ALA A 191 1.45 -8.90 -25.15
C ALA A 191 1.95 -8.87 -23.71
N ASP A 192 3.26 -8.89 -23.53
CA ASP A 192 3.91 -8.73 -22.24
C ASP A 192 3.39 -7.50 -21.47
N PRO A 193 3.30 -7.59 -20.14
CA PRO A 193 2.84 -6.47 -19.32
C PRO A 193 3.69 -5.21 -19.53
N LYS A 194 3.03 -4.05 -19.59
CA LYS A 194 3.73 -2.77 -19.75
C LYS A 194 3.98 -2.12 -18.40
N GLY A 195 5.22 -1.73 -18.14
CA GLY A 195 5.60 -0.91 -16.99
C GLY A 195 5.36 0.57 -17.26
N ILE A 196 4.39 1.16 -16.61
CA ILE A 196 4.07 2.59 -16.73
C ILE A 196 4.89 3.36 -15.70
N LEU A 197 5.79 4.21 -16.18
CA LEU A 197 6.61 5.08 -15.36
C LEU A 197 5.80 6.28 -14.88
N LEU A 198 5.71 6.45 -13.57
CA LEU A 198 4.99 7.56 -12.94
C LEU A 198 5.98 8.38 -12.11
N THR A 199 5.98 9.70 -12.32
CA THR A 199 6.80 10.64 -11.55
C THR A 199 6.13 11.04 -10.24
N HIS A 200 6.90 11.61 -9.32
CA HIS A 200 6.36 12.22 -8.10
C HIS A 200 5.26 13.24 -8.42
N ARG A 201 5.49 14.06 -9.46
CA ARG A 201 4.52 15.04 -9.93
C ARG A 201 3.20 14.42 -10.42
N ASN A 202 3.25 13.26 -11.09
CA ASN A 202 2.03 12.58 -11.54
C ASN A 202 1.15 12.21 -10.35
N TYR A 203 1.74 11.72 -9.27
CA TYR A 203 1.03 11.38 -8.04
C TYR A 203 0.43 12.61 -7.38
N THR A 204 1.23 13.63 -7.07
CA THR A 204 0.77 14.81 -6.34
C THR A 204 -0.28 15.60 -7.12
N ALA A 205 -0.15 15.70 -8.46
CA ALA A 205 -1.19 16.32 -9.31
C ALA A 205 -2.50 15.52 -9.30
N ASN A 206 -2.42 14.19 -9.29
CA ASN A 206 -3.60 13.33 -9.26
C ASN A 206 -4.30 13.39 -7.89
N VAL A 207 -3.54 13.46 -6.80
CA VAL A 207 -4.08 13.67 -5.44
C VAL A 207 -4.82 15.01 -5.35
N GLU A 208 -4.25 16.09 -5.90
CA GLU A 208 -4.94 17.40 -5.97
C GLU A 208 -6.28 17.33 -6.70
N GLN A 209 -6.30 16.63 -7.83
CA GLN A 209 -7.54 16.41 -8.59
C GLN A 209 -8.54 15.57 -7.79
N GLY A 210 -8.09 14.46 -7.17
CA GLY A 210 -8.93 13.63 -6.31
C GLY A 210 -9.52 14.41 -5.13
N ALA A 211 -8.69 15.18 -4.46
CA ALA A 211 -9.10 16.03 -3.34
C ALA A 211 -10.07 17.15 -3.72
N SER A 212 -10.10 17.59 -4.98
CA SER A 212 -11.09 18.58 -5.46
C SER A 212 -12.49 18.00 -5.64
N VAL A 213 -12.62 16.69 -5.72
CA VAL A 213 -13.88 15.97 -5.99
C VAL A 213 -14.39 15.22 -4.78
N ILE A 214 -13.48 14.62 -4.01
CA ILE A 214 -13.80 13.85 -2.80
C ILE A 214 -13.57 14.78 -1.60
N HIS A 215 -14.62 15.08 -0.85
CA HIS A 215 -14.50 15.83 0.40
C HIS A 215 -14.39 14.86 1.56
N CYS A 216 -13.32 15.00 2.36
CA CYS A 216 -13.08 14.22 3.56
C CYS A 216 -12.71 15.17 4.71
N ASP A 217 -13.04 14.73 5.92
CA ASP A 217 -12.66 15.41 7.15
C ASP A 217 -11.52 14.63 7.86
N VAL A 218 -10.89 15.29 8.81
CA VAL A 218 -9.74 14.73 9.56
C VAL A 218 -10.09 13.46 10.35
N ASP A 219 -11.35 13.33 10.76
CA ASP A 219 -11.83 12.15 11.49
C ASP A 219 -12.34 11.03 10.59
N ASP A 220 -12.33 11.24 9.27
CA ASP A 220 -12.79 10.24 8.34
C ASP A 220 -11.86 9.02 8.28
N VAL A 221 -12.49 7.85 8.24
CA VAL A 221 -11.82 6.56 8.10
C VAL A 221 -12.18 5.94 6.76
N MET A 222 -11.19 5.63 5.94
CA MET A 222 -11.38 4.87 4.71
C MET A 222 -10.99 3.42 4.91
N LEU A 223 -11.89 2.49 4.58
CA LEU A 223 -11.55 1.07 4.53
C LEU A 223 -11.01 0.70 3.15
N ILE A 224 -9.75 0.29 3.10
CA ILE A 224 -9.05 -0.16 1.88
C ILE A 224 -9.40 -1.63 1.64
N ILE A 225 -10.21 -1.87 0.63
CA ILE A 225 -10.61 -3.20 0.16
C ILE A 225 -9.86 -3.57 -1.12
N LEU A 226 -9.56 -2.57 -1.94
CA LEU A 226 -8.84 -2.76 -3.19
C LEU A 226 -7.33 -2.94 -2.92
N PRO A 227 -6.63 -3.71 -3.77
CA PRO A 227 -5.19 -3.88 -3.64
C PRO A 227 -4.44 -2.55 -3.75
N LEU A 228 -3.49 -2.29 -2.85
CA LEU A 228 -2.66 -1.07 -2.85
C LEU A 228 -1.68 -1.00 -4.04
N ASP A 229 -1.36 -2.15 -4.67
CA ASP A 229 -0.58 -2.18 -5.90
C ASP A 229 -1.32 -1.57 -7.11
N HIS A 230 -2.63 -1.35 -7.01
CA HIS A 230 -3.42 -0.71 -8.05
C HIS A 230 -3.48 0.81 -7.84
N CYS A 231 -3.10 1.59 -8.86
CA CYS A 231 -2.99 3.06 -8.80
C CYS A 231 -4.24 3.76 -8.25
N PHE A 232 -5.44 3.24 -8.47
CA PHE A 232 -6.67 3.83 -7.95
C PHE A 232 -6.74 3.76 -6.41
N ALA A 233 -6.53 2.59 -5.81
CA ALA A 233 -6.52 2.44 -4.35
C ALA A 233 -5.32 3.19 -3.74
N HIS A 234 -4.21 3.18 -4.41
CA HIS A 234 -2.99 3.84 -4.01
C HIS A 234 -3.15 5.37 -3.94
N VAL A 235 -3.66 6.02 -4.99
CA VAL A 235 -3.82 7.48 -5.02
C VAL A 235 -5.08 7.89 -4.26
N ALA A 236 -6.24 7.38 -4.63
CA ALA A 236 -7.51 7.81 -4.04
C ALA A 236 -7.71 7.30 -2.60
N GLY A 237 -7.15 6.13 -2.27
CA GLY A 237 -7.20 5.60 -0.91
C GLY A 237 -6.14 6.21 0.00
N PHE A 238 -4.89 5.98 -0.33
CA PHE A 238 -3.77 6.29 0.54
C PHE A 238 -3.44 7.80 0.55
N TYR A 239 -2.98 8.34 -0.58
CA TYR A 239 -2.49 9.73 -0.60
C TYR A 239 -3.60 10.77 -0.47
N THR A 240 -4.79 10.51 -0.99
CA THR A 240 -5.91 11.45 -0.83
C THR A 240 -6.33 11.56 0.64
N MET A 241 -6.47 10.43 1.36
CA MET A 241 -6.78 10.47 2.79
C MET A 241 -5.69 11.19 3.59
N MET A 242 -4.41 10.97 3.25
CA MET A 242 -3.30 11.70 3.87
C MET A 242 -3.47 13.23 3.73
N SER A 243 -3.94 13.71 2.58
CA SER A 243 -4.11 15.15 2.33
C SER A 243 -5.17 15.82 3.21
N TYR A 244 -6.13 15.05 3.68
CA TYR A 244 -7.18 15.51 4.58
C TYR A 244 -6.86 15.31 6.07
N GLY A 245 -5.84 14.52 6.38
CA GLY A 245 -5.55 14.10 7.75
C GLY A 245 -6.43 12.95 8.23
N GLY A 246 -7.20 12.34 7.31
CA GLY A 246 -8.00 11.17 7.59
C GLY A 246 -7.17 9.89 7.70
N SER A 247 -7.77 8.83 8.19
CA SER A 247 -7.10 7.54 8.38
C SER A 247 -7.52 6.49 7.37
N ILE A 248 -6.64 5.53 7.13
CA ILE A 248 -6.93 4.34 6.33
C ILE A 248 -6.84 3.08 7.19
N ALA A 249 -7.78 2.16 6.98
CA ALA A 249 -7.79 0.84 7.58
C ALA A 249 -7.66 -0.21 6.47
N THR A 250 -6.80 -1.20 6.64
CA THR A 250 -6.65 -2.29 5.68
C THR A 250 -7.44 -3.51 6.13
N VAL A 251 -8.14 -4.17 5.18
CA VAL A 251 -8.86 -5.42 5.47
C VAL A 251 -7.84 -6.52 5.76
N PRO A 252 -7.97 -7.24 6.89
CA PRO A 252 -7.11 -8.38 7.18
C PRO A 252 -7.18 -9.41 6.07
N VAL A 253 -6.01 -9.80 5.53
CA VAL A 253 -5.94 -10.77 4.44
C VAL A 253 -5.99 -12.18 5.01
N GLY A 254 -6.92 -12.98 4.51
CA GLY A 254 -7.03 -14.40 4.87
C GLY A 254 -6.08 -15.26 4.04
N LYS A 255 -5.93 -16.53 4.44
CA LYS A 255 -5.10 -17.51 3.72
C LYS A 255 -5.57 -17.78 2.28
N THR A 256 -6.81 -17.43 1.96
CA THR A 256 -7.41 -17.57 0.62
C THR A 256 -8.19 -16.30 0.25
N ALA A 257 -8.41 -16.05 -1.03
CA ALA A 257 -9.24 -14.95 -1.52
C ALA A 257 -10.65 -14.96 -0.90
N MET A 258 -11.24 -16.14 -0.73
CA MET A 258 -12.56 -16.29 -0.10
C MET A 258 -12.51 -15.93 1.40
N ALA A 259 -11.45 -16.28 2.11
CA ALA A 259 -11.28 -15.91 3.51
C ALA A 259 -11.14 -14.39 3.65
N THR A 260 -10.40 -13.73 2.77
CA THR A 260 -10.31 -12.26 2.73
C THR A 260 -11.67 -11.61 2.49
N LEU A 261 -12.46 -12.13 1.55
CA LEU A 261 -13.83 -11.62 1.30
C LEU A 261 -14.73 -11.72 2.54
N LYS A 262 -14.59 -12.78 3.33
CA LYS A 262 -15.34 -12.94 4.60
C LYS A 262 -14.92 -11.94 5.68
N ASN A 263 -13.69 -11.44 5.64
CA ASN A 263 -13.19 -10.44 6.58
C ASN A 263 -13.77 -9.04 6.30
N ILE A 264 -14.20 -8.74 5.07
CA ILE A 264 -14.70 -7.41 4.71
C ILE A 264 -15.92 -6.99 5.55
N PRO A 265 -17.01 -7.76 5.68
CA PRO A 265 -18.15 -7.39 6.52
C PRO A 265 -17.79 -7.26 8.01
N VAL A 266 -16.80 -8.01 8.48
CA VAL A 266 -16.30 -7.93 9.85
C VAL A 266 -15.57 -6.60 10.04
N ALA A 267 -14.62 -6.28 9.15
CA ALA A 267 -13.88 -5.02 9.18
C ALA A 267 -14.81 -3.79 9.08
N ILE A 268 -15.85 -3.83 8.24
CA ILE A 268 -16.84 -2.76 8.14
C ILE A 268 -17.53 -2.53 9.49
N ARG A 269 -17.93 -3.60 10.21
CA ARG A 269 -18.59 -3.47 11.51
C ARG A 269 -17.68 -2.96 12.61
N GLU A 270 -16.42 -3.38 12.59
CA GLU A 270 -15.43 -3.03 13.62
C GLU A 270 -14.88 -1.61 13.38
N VAL A 271 -14.49 -1.28 12.16
CA VAL A 271 -13.88 0.02 11.79
C VAL A 271 -14.91 1.12 11.65
N ARG A 272 -16.14 0.79 11.20
CA ARG A 272 -17.21 1.75 10.86
C ARG A 272 -16.74 2.84 9.92
N PRO A 273 -16.20 2.47 8.74
CA PRO A 273 -15.57 3.43 7.84
C PRO A 273 -16.60 4.43 7.29
N HIS A 274 -16.18 5.68 7.11
CA HIS A 274 -16.95 6.72 6.44
C HIS A 274 -16.90 6.54 4.92
N ILE A 275 -15.76 6.03 4.40
CA ILE A 275 -15.51 5.91 2.97
C ILE A 275 -15.00 4.50 2.65
N MET A 276 -15.45 3.96 1.53
CA MET A 276 -14.93 2.72 0.95
C MET A 276 -14.76 2.89 -0.56
N LEU A 277 -13.57 2.57 -1.06
CA LEU A 277 -13.36 2.43 -2.50
C LEU A 277 -13.71 1.01 -2.93
N SER A 278 -14.59 0.90 -3.93
CA SER A 278 -15.13 -0.40 -4.35
C SER A 278 -15.15 -0.51 -5.87
N VAL A 279 -15.31 -1.74 -6.34
CA VAL A 279 -15.59 -2.06 -7.74
C VAL A 279 -17.02 -2.58 -7.87
N PRO A 280 -17.68 -2.38 -9.02
CA PRO A 280 -19.08 -2.79 -9.21
C PRO A 280 -19.38 -4.24 -8.87
N ALA A 281 -18.41 -5.13 -9.07
CA ALA A 281 -18.53 -6.56 -8.72
C ALA A 281 -18.70 -6.77 -7.21
N LEU A 282 -17.98 -6.03 -6.38
CA LEU A 282 -18.07 -6.13 -4.92
C LEU A 282 -19.40 -5.58 -4.42
N ALA A 283 -19.85 -4.45 -4.94
CA ALA A 283 -21.17 -3.88 -4.62
C ALA A 283 -22.31 -4.87 -4.95
N ARG A 284 -22.25 -5.51 -6.11
CA ARG A 284 -23.22 -6.58 -6.48
C ARG A 284 -23.19 -7.77 -5.52
N ASN A 285 -22.01 -8.18 -5.07
CA ASN A 285 -21.87 -9.28 -4.12
C ASN A 285 -22.43 -8.90 -2.74
N PHE A 286 -22.21 -7.67 -2.27
CA PHE A 286 -22.83 -7.20 -1.04
C PHE A 286 -24.35 -7.18 -1.13
N LYS A 287 -24.91 -6.65 -2.22
CA LYS A 287 -26.35 -6.66 -2.45
C LYS A 287 -26.92 -8.08 -2.36
N LYS A 288 -26.33 -9.04 -3.11
CA LYS A 288 -26.75 -10.45 -3.06
C LYS A 288 -26.68 -11.05 -1.64
N SER A 289 -25.62 -10.75 -0.90
CA SER A 289 -25.43 -11.26 0.47
C SER A 289 -26.47 -10.67 1.44
N ILE A 290 -26.80 -9.38 1.29
CA ILE A 290 -27.85 -8.72 2.09
C ILE A 290 -29.20 -9.33 1.78
N GLU A 291 -29.57 -9.44 0.49
CA GLU A 291 -30.84 -10.04 0.05
C GLU A 291 -30.99 -11.49 0.52
N ALA A 292 -29.92 -12.31 0.43
CA ALA A 292 -29.90 -13.65 0.95
C ALA A 292 -30.13 -13.69 2.48
N GLY A 293 -29.44 -12.82 3.21
CA GLY A 293 -29.61 -12.71 4.66
C GLY A 293 -31.00 -12.25 5.09
N ILE A 294 -31.66 -11.41 4.29
CA ILE A 294 -33.06 -10.98 4.55
C ILE A 294 -34.03 -12.12 4.31
N LYS A 295 -33.86 -12.90 3.25
CA LYS A 295 -34.70 -14.08 2.98
C LYS A 295 -34.69 -15.10 4.12
N THR A 296 -33.55 -15.30 4.78
CA THR A 296 -33.46 -16.21 5.94
C THR A 296 -34.22 -15.73 7.17
N LYS A 297 -34.58 -14.43 7.24
CA LYS A 297 -35.36 -13.87 8.34
C LYS A 297 -36.88 -14.01 8.18
N GLY A 298 -37.32 -14.56 7.07
CA GLY A 298 -38.72 -14.89 6.80
C GLY A 298 -39.46 -13.89 5.91
N PRO A 299 -40.65 -14.27 5.39
CA PRO A 299 -41.36 -13.53 4.35
C PRO A 299 -41.79 -12.12 4.75
N MET A 300 -42.07 -11.89 6.03
CA MET A 300 -42.49 -10.56 6.52
C MET A 300 -41.34 -9.56 6.44
N VAL A 301 -40.12 -9.97 6.81
CA VAL A 301 -38.92 -9.12 6.74
C VAL A 301 -38.56 -8.85 5.29
N GLU A 302 -38.70 -9.84 4.41
CA GLU A 302 -38.45 -9.66 2.97
C GLU A 302 -39.45 -8.65 2.34
N LYS A 303 -40.74 -8.74 2.67
CA LYS A 303 -41.74 -7.76 2.21
C LYS A 303 -41.43 -6.34 2.68
N LEU A 304 -41.08 -6.18 3.97
CA LEU A 304 -40.70 -4.87 4.52
C LEU A 304 -39.46 -4.28 3.85
N TYR A 305 -38.45 -5.13 3.61
CA TYR A 305 -37.24 -4.71 2.90
C TYR A 305 -37.55 -4.26 1.47
N ASN A 306 -38.33 -5.04 0.72
CA ASN A 306 -38.68 -4.69 -0.67
C ASN A 306 -39.52 -3.42 -0.72
N PHE A 307 -40.43 -3.21 0.22
CA PHE A 307 -41.19 -1.99 0.35
C PHE A 307 -40.30 -0.78 0.60
N ALA A 308 -39.38 -0.87 1.58
CA ALA A 308 -38.43 0.19 1.89
C ALA A 308 -37.49 0.48 0.70
N LEU A 309 -37.03 -0.54 -0.01
CA LEU A 309 -36.17 -0.37 -1.18
C LEU A 309 -36.88 0.36 -2.34
N GLN A 310 -38.15 0.04 -2.60
CA GLN A 310 -38.94 0.71 -3.62
C GLN A 310 -39.13 2.20 -3.31
N ASN A 311 -39.41 2.54 -2.04
CA ASN A 311 -39.61 3.94 -1.61
C ASN A 311 -38.29 4.72 -1.46
N ALA A 312 -37.13 4.09 -1.48
CA ALA A 312 -35.82 4.77 -1.43
C ALA A 312 -35.25 5.09 -2.82
N ILE A 313 -35.86 4.56 -3.90
CA ILE A 313 -35.43 4.76 -5.28
C ILE A 313 -36.25 5.89 -5.96
N GLU A 314 -37.39 6.25 -5.40
CA GLU A 314 -38.19 7.46 -5.78
C GLU A 314 -37.62 8.71 -5.10
#